data_8611dd479a317f0b08e440f3304be5ae
#
_entry.id   8611dd479a317f0b08e440f3304be5ae
#
_cell.length_a   1.000
_cell.length_b   1.000
_cell.length_c   1.000
_cell.angle_alpha   90.00
_cell.angle_beta   90.00
_cell.angle_gamma   90.00
#
_symmetry.space_group_name_H-M   'P 1'
#
loop_
_entity.id
_entity.type
_entity.pdbx_description
1 polymer ?
#
loop_
_entity_poly.entity_id
_entity_poly.type
_entity_poly.pdbx_seq_one_letter_code
_entity_poly.pdbx_strand_id
1 'polypeptide(L)'
;MDGQGSGWVGAISQLFWLFIILSFVLPMFKQRMLVAARLRMMDRLEKRRGSRVITLIHRQEQMALFGIPFFRYIDIEDSEQVLRAIRLTPPHMPLDIILHTPGGLVLASEQIALALRAHEAPVTVFVPHYAMSGGTMVAMAANQIVMDRYAVLGPVDPQLGEYPAASVLSVVDRKSVV
;
A
#
# COMPACT_ATOMS: atom_id res chain seq x y z
N MET A 1 62.76 -6.95 19.48
CA MET A 1 62.21 -7.11 18.10
C MET A 1 60.70 -7.28 18.18
N ASP A 2 59.91 -6.32 18.64
CA ASP A 2 58.46 -6.47 18.90
C ASP A 2 57.60 -5.28 18.42
N GLY A 3 58.04 -4.59 17.36
CA GLY A 3 57.33 -3.40 16.89
C GLY A 3 56.44 -3.52 15.64
N GLN A 4 56.42 -4.67 14.95
CA GLN A 4 55.72 -4.83 13.68
C GLN A 4 54.32 -5.49 13.74
N GLY A 5 53.98 -6.14 14.85
CA GLY A 5 52.71 -6.83 15.01
C GLY A 5 51.51 -5.93 15.31
N SER A 6 51.72 -4.75 15.87
CA SER A 6 50.60 -3.87 16.30
C SER A 6 49.99 -3.04 15.16
N GLY A 7 50.73 -2.79 14.09
CA GLY A 7 50.22 -1.99 12.95
C GLY A 7 49.16 -2.71 12.12
N TRP A 8 49.34 -4.02 11.90
CA TRP A 8 48.40 -4.86 11.11
C TRP A 8 47.08 -5.07 11.84
N VAL A 9 47.09 -5.29 13.14
CA VAL A 9 45.89 -5.47 13.96
C VAL A 9 45.08 -4.19 13.97
N GLY A 10 45.75 -3.02 14.09
CA GLY A 10 45.07 -1.73 14.01
C GLY A 10 44.45 -1.46 12.66
N ALA A 11 45.14 -1.79 11.53
CA ALA A 11 44.61 -1.63 10.19
C ALA A 11 43.40 -2.54 9.92
N ILE A 12 43.46 -3.80 10.34
CA ILE A 12 42.35 -4.75 10.20
C ILE A 12 41.14 -4.27 11.02
N SER A 13 41.35 -3.81 12.24
CA SER A 13 40.29 -3.26 13.08
C SER A 13 39.62 -2.04 12.44
N GLN A 14 40.39 -1.13 11.87
CA GLN A 14 39.85 0.05 11.18
C GLN A 14 39.05 -0.34 9.92
N LEU A 15 39.53 -1.28 9.13
CA LEU A 15 38.81 -1.79 7.95
C LEU A 15 37.53 -2.50 8.36
N PHE A 16 37.54 -3.27 9.44
CA PHE A 16 36.36 -3.93 9.99
C PHE A 16 35.28 -2.92 10.42
N TRP A 17 35.68 -1.89 11.18
CA TRP A 17 34.74 -0.83 11.58
C TRP A 17 34.22 -0.03 10.39
N LEU A 18 35.08 0.28 9.43
CA LEU A 18 34.67 0.93 8.18
C LEU A 18 33.64 0.08 7.42
N PHE A 19 33.87 -1.23 7.32
CA PHE A 19 32.96 -2.16 6.68
C PHE A 19 31.60 -2.20 7.42
N ILE A 20 31.60 -2.27 8.75
CA ILE A 20 30.38 -2.26 9.56
C ILE A 20 29.61 -0.94 9.35
N ILE A 21 30.27 0.20 9.48
CA ILE A 21 29.64 1.51 9.30
C ILE A 21 29.07 1.61 7.89
N LEU A 22 29.80 1.21 6.88
CA LEU A 22 29.35 1.25 5.48
C LEU A 22 28.15 0.32 5.25
N SER A 23 28.15 -0.87 5.86
CA SER A 23 27.08 -1.87 5.75
C SER A 23 25.76 -1.41 6.41
N PHE A 24 25.83 -0.59 7.45
CA PHE A 24 24.64 -0.04 8.12
C PHE A 24 24.21 1.31 7.54
N VAL A 25 25.16 2.18 7.23
CA VAL A 25 24.86 3.56 6.79
C VAL A 25 24.37 3.59 5.33
N LEU A 26 24.98 2.80 4.43
CA LEU A 26 24.58 2.79 3.03
C LEU A 26 23.10 2.40 2.81
N PRO A 27 22.56 1.32 3.42
CA PRO A 27 21.14 0.98 3.25
C PRO A 27 20.22 2.04 3.85
N MET A 28 20.58 2.68 4.96
CA MET A 28 19.81 3.80 5.51
C MET A 28 19.74 4.99 4.54
N PHE A 29 20.86 5.34 3.90
CA PHE A 29 20.90 6.41 2.90
C PHE A 29 20.05 6.05 1.67
N LYS A 30 20.16 4.83 1.15
CA LYS A 30 19.32 4.36 0.04
C LYS A 30 17.84 4.45 0.36
N GLN A 31 17.42 4.01 1.55
CA GLN A 31 16.02 4.11 1.97
C GLN A 31 15.54 5.56 2.04
N ARG A 32 16.31 6.46 2.65
CA ARG A 32 15.96 7.88 2.71
C ARG A 32 15.86 8.51 1.32
N MET A 33 16.77 8.19 0.42
CA MET A 33 16.71 8.66 -0.97
C MET A 33 15.47 8.15 -1.71
N LEU A 34 15.09 6.89 -1.53
CA LEU A 34 13.88 6.31 -2.13
C LEU A 34 12.61 6.97 -1.60
N VAL A 35 12.52 7.18 -0.28
CA VAL A 35 11.37 7.90 0.32
C VAL A 35 11.31 9.33 -0.22
N ALA A 36 12.42 10.06 -0.23
CA ALA A 36 12.47 11.42 -0.78
C ALA A 36 12.13 11.48 -2.28
N ALA A 37 12.51 10.46 -3.05
CA ALA A 37 12.16 10.37 -4.47
C ALA A 37 10.65 10.14 -4.66
N ARG A 38 10.05 9.24 -3.87
CA ARG A 38 8.58 8.98 -3.87
C ARG A 38 7.81 10.25 -3.52
N LEU A 39 8.16 10.92 -2.44
CA LEU A 39 7.51 12.17 -2.02
C LEU A 39 7.61 13.25 -3.11
N ARG A 40 8.77 13.40 -3.75
CA ARG A 40 8.93 14.34 -4.89
C ARG A 40 8.06 13.97 -6.10
N MET A 41 7.88 12.68 -6.37
CA MET A 41 6.99 12.24 -7.46
C MET A 41 5.53 12.55 -7.14
N MET A 42 5.10 12.29 -5.90
CA MET A 42 3.74 12.63 -5.44
C MET A 42 3.50 14.13 -5.52
N ASP A 43 4.40 14.95 -4.98
CA ASP A 43 4.31 16.43 -5.05
C ASP A 43 4.22 16.94 -6.50
N ARG A 44 4.99 16.37 -7.44
CA ARG A 44 4.89 16.73 -8.86
C ARG A 44 3.53 16.35 -9.46
N LEU A 45 2.98 15.20 -9.08
CA LEU A 45 1.66 14.77 -9.55
C LEU A 45 0.57 15.67 -8.98
N GLU A 46 0.61 15.95 -7.67
CA GLU A 46 -0.29 16.88 -7.01
C GLU A 46 -0.30 18.26 -7.70
N LYS A 47 0.88 18.84 -7.95
CA LYS A 47 1.00 20.13 -8.63
C LYS A 47 0.47 20.12 -10.06
N ARG A 48 0.67 19.01 -10.81
CA ARG A 48 0.19 18.89 -12.18
C ARG A 48 -1.33 18.74 -12.28
N ARG A 49 -1.92 18.06 -11.30
CA ARG A 49 -3.34 17.74 -11.32
C ARG A 49 -4.19 18.66 -10.44
N GLY A 50 -3.56 19.46 -9.59
CA GLY A 50 -4.26 20.29 -8.61
C GLY A 50 -5.03 19.47 -7.59
N SER A 51 -4.54 18.29 -7.24
CA SER A 51 -5.20 17.30 -6.39
C SER A 51 -4.32 16.89 -5.22
N ARG A 52 -4.90 16.23 -4.21
CA ARG A 52 -4.15 15.51 -3.19
C ARG A 52 -3.94 14.08 -3.66
N VAL A 53 -2.70 13.58 -3.61
CA VAL A 53 -2.34 12.20 -3.98
C VAL A 53 -2.21 11.34 -2.73
N ILE A 54 -2.99 10.25 -2.66
CA ILE A 54 -2.92 9.23 -1.62
C ILE A 54 -2.52 7.90 -2.29
N THR A 55 -1.59 7.17 -1.70
CA THR A 55 -1.14 5.88 -2.24
C THR A 55 -1.53 4.74 -1.32
N LEU A 56 -2.22 3.73 -1.85
CA LEU A 56 -2.52 2.47 -1.17
C LEU A 56 -1.93 1.34 -2.03
N ILE A 57 -0.70 0.94 -1.71
CA ILE A 57 0.08 0.02 -2.54
C ILE A 57 0.58 -1.15 -1.68
N HIS A 58 0.00 -2.32 -1.91
CA HIS A 58 0.42 -3.58 -1.31
C HIS A 58 1.15 -4.43 -2.33
N ARG A 59 2.48 -4.40 -2.27
CA ARG A 59 3.31 -5.27 -3.09
C ARG A 59 3.34 -6.67 -2.46
N GLN A 60 3.07 -7.67 -3.29
CA GLN A 60 3.19 -9.09 -2.94
C GLN A 60 4.62 -9.61 -3.13
N GLU A 61 5.60 -8.70 -3.24
CA GLU A 61 6.99 -9.08 -3.30
C GLU A 61 7.35 -9.82 -2.00
N GLN A 62 7.86 -11.01 -2.15
CA GLN A 62 8.27 -11.89 -1.07
C GLN A 62 9.29 -11.18 -0.16
N MET A 63 8.83 -10.50 0.85
CA MET A 63 9.67 -10.15 1.98
C MET A 63 9.79 -11.41 2.83
N ALA A 64 10.64 -12.34 2.38
CA ALA A 64 10.96 -13.52 3.15
C ALA A 64 11.90 -13.10 4.29
N LEU A 65 11.34 -12.78 5.44
CA LEU A 65 12.09 -12.80 6.68
C LEU A 65 12.12 -14.27 7.15
N PHE A 66 13.31 -14.88 7.18
CA PHE A 66 13.48 -16.30 7.49
C PHE A 66 12.71 -17.29 6.59
N GLY A 67 12.47 -16.95 5.31
CA GLY A 67 11.79 -17.85 4.36
C GLY A 67 10.26 -17.90 4.48
N ILE A 68 9.65 -17.09 5.35
CA ILE A 68 8.19 -16.99 5.47
C ILE A 68 7.72 -15.80 4.61
N PRO A 69 6.85 -16.01 3.58
CA PRO A 69 6.32 -14.93 2.78
C PRO A 69 5.32 -14.10 3.60
N PHE A 70 5.55 -12.80 3.73
CA PHE A 70 4.59 -11.87 4.31
C PHE A 70 3.75 -11.25 3.19
N PHE A 71 2.47 -11.57 3.17
CA PHE A 71 1.50 -10.93 2.29
C PHE A 71 0.88 -9.73 3.00
N ARG A 72 0.86 -8.57 2.33
CA ARG A 72 0.16 -7.39 2.83
C ARG A 72 -1.18 -7.25 2.14
N TYR A 73 -2.21 -7.01 2.94
CA TYR A 73 -3.59 -6.79 2.54
C TYR A 73 -4.07 -5.49 3.16
N ILE A 74 -5.18 -4.95 2.66
CA ILE A 74 -5.84 -3.80 3.30
C ILE A 74 -6.25 -4.20 4.71
N ASP A 75 -5.73 -3.50 5.71
CA ASP A 75 -6.02 -3.72 7.13
C ASP A 75 -6.60 -2.45 7.78
N ILE A 76 -6.83 -2.50 9.09
CA ILE A 76 -7.38 -1.38 9.85
C ILE A 76 -6.41 -0.19 9.87
N GLU A 77 -5.11 -0.44 9.98
CA GLU A 77 -4.10 0.60 9.99
C GLU A 77 -4.08 1.36 8.66
N ASP A 78 -4.20 0.65 7.54
CA ASP A 78 -4.31 1.27 6.21
C ASP A 78 -5.55 2.17 6.12
N SER A 79 -6.72 1.69 6.62
CA SER A 79 -7.94 2.49 6.62
C SER A 79 -7.78 3.75 7.47
N GLU A 80 -7.20 3.66 8.66
CA GLU A 80 -6.95 4.82 9.52
C GLU A 80 -6.04 5.84 8.86
N GLN A 81 -4.96 5.40 8.21
CA GLN A 81 -4.02 6.27 7.50
C GLN A 81 -4.69 6.97 6.32
N VAL A 82 -5.46 6.25 5.50
CA VAL A 82 -6.19 6.82 4.35
C VAL A 82 -7.27 7.79 4.83
N LEU A 83 -8.09 7.41 5.81
CA LEU A 83 -9.11 8.28 6.40
C LEU A 83 -8.52 9.57 6.97
N ARG A 84 -7.37 9.47 7.65
CA ARG A 84 -6.64 10.62 8.15
C ARG A 84 -6.17 11.52 7.01
N ALA A 85 -5.62 10.96 5.94
CA ALA A 85 -5.18 11.74 4.77
C ALA A 85 -6.36 12.45 4.10
N ILE A 86 -7.51 11.80 3.95
CA ILE A 86 -8.74 12.40 3.40
C ILE A 86 -9.22 13.56 4.30
N ARG A 87 -9.30 13.35 5.61
CA ARG A 87 -9.75 14.38 6.57
C ARG A 87 -8.83 15.61 6.62
N LEU A 88 -7.54 15.43 6.38
CA LEU A 88 -6.57 16.52 6.32
C LEU A 88 -6.57 17.24 4.96
N THR A 89 -7.28 16.74 3.97
CA THR A 89 -7.42 17.36 2.66
C THR A 89 -8.62 18.32 2.68
N PRO A 90 -8.47 19.57 2.19
CA PRO A 90 -9.60 20.48 2.07
C PRO A 90 -10.75 19.86 1.26
N PRO A 91 -12.03 20.03 1.65
CA PRO A 91 -13.17 19.37 0.99
C PRO A 91 -13.29 19.66 -0.50
N HIS A 92 -12.89 20.86 -0.93
CA HIS A 92 -12.93 21.30 -2.32
C HIS A 92 -11.73 20.85 -3.17
N MET A 93 -10.72 20.21 -2.56
CA MET A 93 -9.53 19.75 -3.28
C MET A 93 -9.76 18.33 -3.83
N PRO A 94 -9.59 18.09 -5.14
CA PRO A 94 -9.71 16.76 -5.72
C PRO A 94 -8.76 15.75 -5.09
N LEU A 95 -9.19 14.48 -5.03
CA LEU A 95 -8.38 13.37 -4.55
C LEU A 95 -7.95 12.47 -5.71
N ASP A 96 -6.68 12.11 -5.74
CA ASP A 96 -6.13 11.10 -6.63
C ASP A 96 -5.59 9.93 -5.78
N ILE A 97 -6.19 8.76 -5.91
CA ILE A 97 -5.80 7.56 -5.19
C ILE A 97 -5.02 6.65 -6.13
N ILE A 98 -3.77 6.34 -5.82
CA ILE A 98 -3.00 5.32 -6.53
C ILE A 98 -3.19 3.99 -5.80
N LEU A 99 -3.92 3.07 -6.42
CA LEU A 99 -4.38 1.83 -5.82
C LEU A 99 -3.75 0.62 -6.48
N HIS A 100 -3.03 -0.19 -5.70
CA HIS A 100 -2.48 -1.47 -6.11
C HIS A 100 -2.54 -2.44 -4.94
N THR A 101 -3.49 -3.39 -4.95
CA THR A 101 -3.75 -4.25 -3.80
C THR A 101 -4.46 -5.55 -4.18
N PRO A 102 -4.17 -6.66 -3.50
CA PRO A 102 -4.95 -7.89 -3.62
C PRO A 102 -6.31 -7.80 -2.88
N GLY A 103 -6.61 -6.72 -2.18
CA GLY A 103 -7.75 -6.56 -1.31
C GLY A 103 -7.39 -6.66 0.17
N GLY A 104 -8.34 -7.05 1.00
CA GLY A 104 -8.12 -7.20 2.44
C GLY A 104 -9.42 -7.22 3.25
N LEU A 105 -9.37 -6.71 4.47
CA LEU A 105 -10.52 -6.68 5.37
C LEU A 105 -11.68 -5.87 4.77
N VAL A 106 -12.85 -6.47 4.73
CA VAL A 106 -14.08 -5.83 4.20
C VAL A 106 -14.35 -4.52 4.93
N LEU A 107 -14.30 -4.54 6.27
CA LEU A 107 -14.54 -3.36 7.10
C LEU A 107 -13.60 -2.19 6.75
N ALA A 108 -12.30 -2.46 6.62
CA ALA A 108 -11.31 -1.45 6.29
C ALA A 108 -11.54 -0.87 4.88
N SER A 109 -11.83 -1.74 3.92
CA SER A 109 -12.12 -1.35 2.53
C SER A 109 -13.42 -0.54 2.44
N GLU A 110 -14.46 -0.92 3.17
CA GLU A 110 -15.73 -0.19 3.26
C GLU A 110 -15.54 1.20 3.86
N GLN A 111 -14.80 1.32 4.96
CA GLN A 111 -14.50 2.61 5.57
C GLN A 111 -13.80 3.56 4.59
N ILE A 112 -12.81 3.07 3.85
CA ILE A 112 -12.13 3.86 2.81
C ILE A 112 -13.14 4.25 1.72
N ALA A 113 -13.92 3.31 1.19
CA ALA A 113 -14.89 3.55 0.14
C ALA A 113 -15.93 4.60 0.53
N LEU A 114 -16.47 4.52 1.74
CA LEU A 114 -17.43 5.49 2.28
C LEU A 114 -16.80 6.89 2.42
N ALA A 115 -15.55 6.97 2.88
CA ALA A 115 -14.86 8.24 3.02
C ALA A 115 -14.58 8.91 1.65
N LEU A 116 -14.21 8.13 0.63
CA LEU A 116 -14.04 8.63 -0.73
C LEU A 116 -15.36 9.13 -1.33
N ARG A 117 -16.47 8.43 -1.10
CA ARG A 117 -17.79 8.85 -1.55
C ARG A 117 -18.32 10.09 -0.84
N ALA A 118 -17.95 10.28 0.41
CA ALA A 118 -18.34 11.45 1.21
C ALA A 118 -17.51 12.70 0.91
N HIS A 119 -16.41 12.58 0.15
CA HIS A 119 -15.58 13.70 -0.21
C HIS A 119 -16.30 14.59 -1.25
N GLU A 120 -16.30 15.92 -1.04
CA GLU A 120 -17.08 16.86 -1.87
C GLU A 120 -16.50 17.04 -3.27
N ALA A 121 -15.16 17.10 -3.38
CA ALA A 121 -14.49 17.27 -4.66
C ALA A 121 -14.32 15.93 -5.40
N PRO A 122 -14.10 15.94 -6.72
CA PRO A 122 -13.94 14.73 -7.50
C PRO A 122 -12.81 13.83 -7.00
N VAL A 123 -13.10 12.53 -6.94
CA VAL A 123 -12.13 11.49 -6.58
C VAL A 123 -11.79 10.67 -7.82
N THR A 124 -10.50 10.55 -8.14
CA THR A 124 -9.99 9.67 -9.20
C THR A 124 -9.15 8.55 -8.60
N VAL A 125 -9.45 7.31 -8.95
CA VAL A 125 -8.63 6.15 -8.57
C VAL A 125 -7.82 5.69 -9.78
N PHE A 126 -6.52 5.60 -9.61
CA PHE A 126 -5.57 5.08 -10.60
C PHE A 126 -5.22 3.64 -10.24
N VAL A 127 -5.46 2.72 -11.14
CA VAL A 127 -5.10 1.29 -10.99
C VAL A 127 -3.99 0.96 -11.99
N PRO A 128 -2.71 1.00 -11.58
CA PRO A 128 -1.59 0.76 -12.50
C PRO A 128 -1.40 -0.71 -12.87
N HIS A 129 -1.89 -1.66 -12.05
CA HIS A 129 -1.71 -3.08 -12.32
C HIS A 129 -2.94 -3.89 -11.91
N TYR A 130 -3.29 -3.96 -10.62
CA TYR A 130 -4.51 -4.63 -10.19
C TYR A 130 -5.07 -4.06 -8.90
N ALA A 131 -6.40 -4.18 -8.74
CA ALA A 131 -7.10 -4.00 -7.48
C ALA A 131 -8.17 -5.10 -7.37
N MET A 132 -8.04 -5.95 -6.35
CA MET A 132 -8.89 -7.13 -6.17
C MET A 132 -9.78 -6.98 -4.94
N SER A 133 -10.93 -7.64 -4.94
CA SER A 133 -11.81 -7.75 -3.76
C SER A 133 -12.10 -6.37 -3.14
N GLY A 134 -11.70 -6.14 -1.86
CA GLY A 134 -11.84 -4.84 -1.19
C GLY A 134 -11.18 -3.67 -1.94
N GLY A 135 -10.10 -3.92 -2.71
CA GLY A 135 -9.51 -2.92 -3.59
C GLY A 135 -10.44 -2.51 -4.73
N THR A 136 -11.16 -3.45 -5.32
CA THR A 136 -12.20 -3.15 -6.32
C THR A 136 -13.31 -2.29 -5.71
N MET A 137 -13.75 -2.62 -4.49
CA MET A 137 -14.76 -1.84 -3.77
C MET A 137 -14.31 -0.38 -3.55
N VAL A 138 -13.06 -0.18 -3.15
CA VAL A 138 -12.45 1.15 -3.01
C VAL A 138 -12.41 1.87 -4.36
N ALA A 139 -12.00 1.20 -5.45
CA ALA A 139 -11.97 1.79 -6.78
C ALA A 139 -13.36 2.24 -7.26
N MET A 140 -14.38 1.41 -7.04
CA MET A 140 -15.77 1.70 -7.44
C MET A 140 -16.41 2.85 -6.64
N ALA A 141 -15.84 3.26 -5.52
CA ALA A 141 -16.32 4.40 -4.74
C ALA A 141 -15.91 5.75 -5.36
N ALA A 142 -14.99 5.76 -6.32
CA ALA A 142 -14.50 6.98 -6.97
C ALA A 142 -15.46 7.51 -8.05
N ASN A 143 -15.33 8.80 -8.38
CA ASN A 143 -16.03 9.41 -9.51
C ASN A 143 -15.44 8.94 -10.86
N GLN A 144 -14.12 8.65 -10.88
CA GLN A 144 -13.42 8.21 -12.06
C GLN A 144 -12.40 7.12 -11.72
N ILE A 145 -12.34 6.07 -12.55
CA ILE A 145 -11.31 5.03 -12.46
C ILE A 145 -10.45 5.14 -13.72
N VAL A 146 -9.15 5.30 -13.53
CA VAL A 146 -8.14 5.32 -14.58
C VAL A 146 -7.29 4.07 -14.44
N MET A 147 -7.31 3.22 -15.46
CA MET A 147 -6.60 1.95 -15.45
C MET A 147 -5.50 1.92 -16.50
N ASP A 148 -4.40 1.25 -16.19
CA ASP A 148 -3.46 0.84 -17.25
C ASP A 148 -4.16 -0.12 -18.23
N ARG A 149 -3.66 -0.19 -19.46
CA ARG A 149 -4.21 -1.04 -20.51
C ARG A 149 -4.39 -2.51 -20.09
N TYR A 150 -3.50 -3.00 -19.25
CA TYR A 150 -3.46 -4.39 -18.78
C TYR A 150 -3.85 -4.52 -17.31
N ALA A 151 -4.30 -3.44 -16.70
CA ALA A 151 -4.75 -3.48 -15.31
C ALA A 151 -6.06 -4.25 -15.15
N VAL A 152 -6.22 -4.85 -13.98
CA VAL A 152 -7.38 -5.71 -13.67
C VAL A 152 -8.07 -5.23 -12.41
N LEU A 153 -9.40 -5.18 -12.44
CA LEU A 153 -10.27 -5.15 -11.27
C LEU A 153 -10.81 -6.55 -11.05
N GLY A 154 -10.56 -7.11 -9.87
CA GLY A 154 -11.06 -8.45 -9.53
C GLY A 154 -12.46 -8.43 -8.92
N PRO A 155 -13.08 -9.61 -8.74
CA PRO A 155 -14.41 -9.73 -8.16
C PRO A 155 -14.42 -9.23 -6.70
N VAL A 156 -15.54 -8.66 -6.28
CA VAL A 156 -15.86 -8.38 -4.88
C VAL A 156 -16.68 -9.55 -4.36
N ASP A 157 -16.03 -10.45 -3.64
CA ASP A 157 -16.68 -11.63 -3.06
C ASP A 157 -16.39 -11.67 -1.55
N PRO A 158 -17.27 -11.08 -0.73
CA PRO A 158 -17.12 -11.11 0.72
C PRO A 158 -17.14 -12.55 1.22
N GLN A 159 -16.17 -12.91 2.05
CA GLN A 159 -16.06 -14.25 2.63
C GLN A 159 -16.54 -14.26 4.08
N LEU A 160 -17.32 -15.27 4.44
CA LEU A 160 -17.71 -15.58 5.82
C LEU A 160 -16.92 -16.83 6.26
N GLY A 161 -15.80 -16.60 6.93
CA GLY A 161 -14.82 -17.67 7.19
C GLY A 161 -14.15 -18.13 5.89
N GLU A 162 -14.26 -19.42 5.57
CA GLU A 162 -13.68 -20.01 4.33
C GLU A 162 -14.68 -20.07 3.15
N TYR A 163 -15.94 -19.58 3.35
CA TYR A 163 -16.99 -19.70 2.35
C TYR A 163 -17.38 -18.32 1.77
N PRO A 164 -17.62 -18.25 0.43
CA PRO A 164 -18.19 -17.06 -0.18
C PRO A 164 -19.56 -16.72 0.42
N ALA A 165 -19.77 -15.45 0.80
CA ALA A 165 -21.02 -15.01 1.42
C ALA A 165 -22.24 -15.30 0.52
N ALA A 166 -22.07 -15.19 -0.80
CA ALA A 166 -23.11 -15.53 -1.77
C ALA A 166 -23.57 -16.99 -1.66
N SER A 167 -22.63 -17.93 -1.40
CA SER A 167 -22.96 -19.35 -1.22
C SER A 167 -23.77 -19.58 0.05
N VAL A 168 -23.45 -18.88 1.14
CA VAL A 168 -24.18 -18.97 2.41
C VAL A 168 -25.60 -18.43 2.25
N LEU A 169 -25.77 -17.28 1.60
CA LEU A 169 -27.06 -16.68 1.32
C LEU A 169 -27.94 -17.58 0.44
N SER A 170 -27.37 -18.24 -0.57
CA SER A 170 -28.12 -19.16 -1.44
C SER A 170 -28.66 -20.38 -0.70
N VAL A 171 -28.01 -20.83 0.37
CA VAL A 171 -28.48 -21.95 1.21
C VAL A 171 -29.65 -21.50 2.09
N VAL A 172 -29.60 -20.26 2.60
CA VAL A 172 -30.73 -19.70 3.38
C VAL A 172 -31.97 -19.50 2.53
N ASP A 173 -31.80 -18.93 1.33
CA ASP A 173 -32.90 -18.73 0.38
C ASP A 173 -33.60 -20.08 -0.04
N ARG A 174 -32.83 -21.15 -0.24
CA ARG A 174 -33.38 -22.46 -0.56
C ARG A 174 -34.18 -23.10 0.57
N LYS A 175 -33.89 -22.73 1.85
CA LYS A 175 -34.63 -23.21 3.01
C LYS A 175 -35.95 -22.44 3.27
N SER A 176 -36.10 -21.27 2.68
CA SER A 176 -37.33 -20.44 2.85
C SER A 176 -38.40 -20.78 1.83
N VAL A 177 -38.21 -21.77 0.95
CA VAL A 177 -39.13 -22.19 -0.11
C VAL A 177 -39.77 -23.57 0.18
N VAL A 178 -39.72 -24.05 1.43
CA VAL A 178 -40.40 -25.29 1.84
C VAL A 178 -41.50 -24.97 2.85
#